data_2f3392d451dc230af534ec4120227c66
#
_entry.id   2f3392d451dc230af534ec4120227c66
#
_cell.length_a   1.000
_cell.length_b   1.000
_cell.length_c   1.000
_cell.angle_alpha   90.00
_cell.angle_beta   90.00
_cell.angle_gamma   90.00
#
_symmetry.space_group_name_H-M   'P 1'
#
loop_
_entity.id
_entity.type
_entity.pdbx_description
1 polymer ?
#
loop_
_entity_poly.entity_id
_entity_poly.type
_entity_poly.pdbx_seq_one_letter_code
_entity_poly.pdbx_strand_id
1 'polypeptide(L)'
;MSPLDKNDKNKEKNSMSKTLVAYFSASGVTAGKAKKLADKLGADLCEIRPVKEYSNADLDWLNKHSRSTVEMNDPESRPEIQALDHDISGYEEIHIGFPIWWYTAPHIINTFLESADFTGKKIHLFATSGGSGIDRAVKDLSAQYTELDIEDGKMLR
;
A
#
# COMPACT_ATOMS: atom_id res chain seq x y z
N MET A 1 -13.15 -26.87 -21.17
CA MET A 1 -12.99 -26.42 -20.41
C MET A 1 -13.07 -25.95 -20.26
N SER A 2 -13.37 -26.17 -20.41
CA SER A 2 -13.37 -25.62 -19.58
C SER A 2 -13.61 -25.05 -19.43
N PRO A 3 -13.92 -25.17 -19.42
CA PRO A 3 -14.12 -24.52 -18.61
C PRO A 3 -14.23 -24.02 -18.43
N LEU A 4 -14.66 -24.34 -18.46
CA LEU A 4 -14.59 -23.71 -17.70
C LEU A 4 -14.63 -23.15 -17.62
N ASP A 5 -14.93 -23.63 -17.83
CA ASP A 5 -14.77 -23.02 -17.18
C ASP A 5 -14.95 -22.31 -16.94
N LYS A 6 -15.13 -22.41 -16.81
CA LYS A 6 -15.19 -21.74 -16.06
C LYS A 6 -14.98 -21.20 -15.63
N ASN A 7 -15.32 -21.49 -15.81
CA ASN A 7 -14.99 -20.79 -15.04
C ASN A 7 -14.62 -20.19 -15.27
N ASP A 8 -14.81 -20.73 -15.74
CA ASP A 8 -14.29 -19.98 -15.58
C ASP A 8 -14.38 -19.10 -15.79
N LYS A 9 -14.62 -18.94 -15.51
CA LYS A 9 -14.76 -17.94 -15.43
C LYS A 9 -14.59 -17.26 -14.83
N ASN A 10 -14.70 -17.42 -14.36
CA ASN A 10 -14.34 -16.61 -13.76
C ASN A 10 -13.36 -16.46 -13.70
N LYS A 11 -13.15 -17.09 -13.49
CA LYS A 11 -12.05 -16.90 -13.68
C LYS A 11 -11.52 -16.45 -14.75
N GLU A 12 -11.85 -16.22 -15.50
CA GLU A 12 -11.46 -15.54 -16.35
C GLU A 12 -11.66 -14.36 -16.32
N LYS A 13 -12.34 -14.02 -15.97
CA LYS A 13 -12.44 -12.82 -15.83
C LYS A 13 -11.54 -12.31 -15.08
N ASN A 14 -11.18 -12.86 -14.58
CA ASN A 14 -10.22 -12.40 -13.92
C ASN A 14 -9.07 -12.41 -14.58
N SER A 15 -9.04 -12.96 -15.53
CA SER A 15 -7.84 -12.89 -16.15
C SER A 15 -7.64 -11.62 -16.77
N MET A 16 -8.55 -10.82 -16.81
CA MET A 16 -8.37 -9.64 -17.33
C MET A 16 -7.51 -8.90 -16.52
N SER A 17 -7.57 -7.78 -16.29
CA SER A 17 -6.67 -7.03 -15.53
C SER A 17 -6.66 -7.57 -14.14
N LYS A 18 -5.55 -7.97 -13.69
CA LYS A 18 -5.43 -8.38 -12.32
C LYS A 18 -5.08 -7.18 -11.48
N THR A 19 -5.86 -7.00 -10.42
CA THR A 19 -5.73 -5.86 -9.52
C THR A 19 -5.44 -6.35 -8.12
N LEU A 20 -4.49 -5.70 -7.47
CA LEU A 20 -4.13 -5.99 -6.09
C LEU A 20 -4.35 -4.75 -5.25
N VAL A 21 -4.91 -4.91 -4.06
CA VAL A 21 -4.96 -3.87 -3.05
C VAL A 21 -3.97 -4.27 -1.97
N ALA A 22 -2.88 -3.52 -1.85
CA ALA A 22 -1.85 -3.74 -0.84
C ALA A 22 -1.93 -2.62 0.18
N TYR A 23 -1.77 -2.92 1.46
CA TYR A 23 -1.93 -1.89 2.49
C TYR A 23 -1.05 -2.13 3.70
N PHE A 24 -0.65 -1.03 4.33
CA PHE A 24 -0.07 -1.03 5.66
C PHE A 24 -1.06 -0.36 6.60
N SER A 25 -1.33 -0.99 7.75
CA SER A 25 -2.25 -0.43 8.72
C SER A 25 -1.63 -0.56 10.11
N ALA A 26 -1.57 0.56 10.83
CA ALA A 26 -1.02 0.57 12.18
C ALA A 26 -2.11 0.44 13.24
N SER A 27 -3.29 0.99 12.99
CA SER A 27 -4.38 1.02 13.97
C SER A 27 -5.63 0.27 13.53
N GLY A 28 -5.62 -0.32 12.34
CA GLY A 28 -6.78 -1.04 11.81
C GLY A 28 -7.68 -0.23 10.89
N VAL A 29 -7.55 1.09 10.88
CA VAL A 29 -8.42 1.93 10.05
C VAL A 29 -8.12 1.70 8.57
N THR A 30 -6.86 1.74 8.18
CA THR A 30 -6.48 1.50 6.80
C THR A 30 -6.87 0.09 6.35
N ALA A 31 -6.70 -0.89 7.23
CA ALA A 31 -7.06 -2.28 6.92
C ALA A 31 -8.55 -2.39 6.55
N GLY A 32 -9.42 -1.75 7.32
CA GLY A 32 -10.86 -1.77 7.04
C GLY A 32 -11.20 -1.13 5.70
N LYS A 33 -10.57 0.00 5.39
CA LYS A 33 -10.80 0.68 4.12
C LYS A 33 -10.25 -0.11 2.93
N ALA A 34 -9.08 -0.73 3.12
CA ALA A 34 -8.48 -1.56 2.07
C ALA A 34 -9.36 -2.74 1.72
N LYS A 35 -9.93 -3.39 2.73
CA LYS A 35 -10.81 -4.53 2.52
C LYS A 35 -12.04 -4.13 1.71
N LYS A 36 -12.66 -3.00 2.05
CA LYS A 36 -13.81 -2.50 1.33
C LYS A 36 -13.46 -2.16 -0.11
N LEU A 37 -12.31 -1.56 -0.34
CA LEU A 37 -11.87 -1.22 -1.68
C LEU A 37 -11.63 -2.48 -2.51
N ALA A 38 -10.98 -3.48 -1.93
CA ALA A 38 -10.72 -4.74 -2.62
C ALA A 38 -12.04 -5.42 -3.01
N ASP A 39 -13.01 -5.44 -2.10
CA ASP A 39 -14.33 -6.01 -2.40
C ASP A 39 -15.01 -5.26 -3.54
N LYS A 40 -14.94 -3.93 -3.51
CA LYS A 40 -15.56 -3.11 -4.54
C LYS A 40 -14.94 -3.33 -5.92
N LEU A 41 -13.64 -3.52 -5.97
CA LEU A 41 -12.90 -3.68 -7.22
C LEU A 41 -12.84 -5.13 -7.69
N GLY A 42 -13.24 -6.08 -6.86
CA GLY A 42 -13.02 -7.49 -7.16
C GLY A 42 -11.53 -7.83 -7.16
N ALA A 43 -10.75 -7.15 -6.32
CA ALA A 43 -9.30 -7.28 -6.30
C ALA A 43 -8.84 -8.19 -5.17
N ASP A 44 -7.63 -8.72 -5.32
CA ASP A 44 -6.98 -9.44 -4.24
C ASP A 44 -6.49 -8.46 -3.18
N LEU A 45 -6.36 -8.92 -1.95
CA LEU A 45 -5.96 -8.09 -0.83
C LEU A 45 -4.67 -8.62 -0.24
N CYS A 46 -3.70 -7.73 -0.04
CA CYS A 46 -2.38 -8.09 0.47
C CYS A 46 -1.97 -7.13 1.58
N GLU A 47 -1.67 -7.66 2.74
CA GLU A 47 -1.20 -6.84 3.84
C GLU A 47 0.31 -6.67 3.78
N ILE A 48 0.78 -5.43 3.93
CA ILE A 48 2.21 -5.13 4.08
C ILE A 48 2.49 -5.19 5.57
N ARG A 49 3.05 -6.31 6.03
CA ARG A 49 3.25 -6.55 7.45
C ARG A 49 4.68 -6.22 7.85
N PRO A 50 4.88 -5.33 8.83
CA PRO A 50 6.24 -5.09 9.34
C PRO A 50 6.73 -6.33 10.07
N VAL A 51 8.02 -6.60 9.97
CA VAL A 51 8.63 -7.69 10.73
C VAL A 51 8.46 -7.42 12.22
N LYS A 52 8.64 -6.16 12.63
CA LYS A 52 8.40 -5.73 14.01
C LYS A 52 7.17 -4.85 14.02
N GLU A 53 6.11 -5.31 14.68
CA GLU A 53 4.86 -4.56 14.72
C GLU A 53 4.99 -3.27 15.51
N TYR A 54 4.17 -2.29 15.16
CA TYR A 54 4.18 -0.99 15.83
C TYR A 54 3.29 -1.04 17.05
N SER A 55 3.89 -0.76 18.22
CA SER A 55 3.14 -0.63 19.46
C SER A 55 2.54 0.77 19.57
N ASN A 56 1.68 0.98 20.56
CA ASN A 56 1.15 2.31 20.82
C ASN A 56 2.27 3.31 21.10
N ALA A 57 3.30 2.88 21.85
CA ALA A 57 4.45 3.74 22.11
C ALA A 57 5.22 4.07 20.83
N ASP A 58 5.34 3.10 19.93
CA ASP A 58 5.99 3.31 18.63
C ASP A 58 5.26 4.36 17.79
N LEU A 59 3.95 4.48 17.96
CA LEU A 59 3.11 5.37 17.17
C LEU A 59 2.92 6.75 17.79
N ASP A 60 3.52 7.02 18.94
CA ASP A 60 3.36 8.29 19.66
C ASP A 60 4.09 9.40 18.91
N TRP A 61 3.37 10.09 18.02
CA TRP A 61 3.95 11.13 17.18
C TRP A 61 4.33 12.39 17.96
N LEU A 62 3.86 12.51 19.19
CA LEU A 62 4.28 13.62 20.06
C LEU A 62 5.62 13.37 20.71
N ASN A 63 6.09 12.13 20.74
CA ASN A 63 7.37 11.78 21.34
C ASN A 63 8.42 11.72 20.23
N LYS A 64 9.37 12.65 20.28
CA LYS A 64 10.40 12.74 19.25
C LYS A 64 11.34 11.54 19.22
N HIS A 65 11.30 10.70 20.24
CA HIS A 65 12.12 9.49 20.31
C HIS A 65 11.33 8.23 19.98
N SER A 66 10.03 8.35 19.64
CA SER A 66 9.25 7.18 19.27
C SER A 66 9.75 6.62 17.94
N ARG A 67 9.47 5.34 17.70
CA ARG A 67 9.91 4.66 16.49
C ARG A 67 9.42 5.36 15.23
N SER A 68 8.13 5.71 15.18
CA SER A 68 7.58 6.35 13.98
C SER A 68 8.23 7.71 13.74
N THR A 69 8.46 8.49 14.79
CA THR A 69 9.11 9.79 14.65
C THR A 69 10.53 9.63 14.11
N VAL A 70 11.30 8.69 14.67
CA VAL A 70 12.66 8.46 14.22
C VAL A 70 12.69 8.01 12.76
N GLU A 71 11.79 7.10 12.39
CA GLU A 71 11.73 6.62 11.01
C GLU A 71 11.37 7.75 10.06
N MET A 72 10.38 8.58 10.40
CA MET A 72 9.93 9.63 9.49
C MET A 72 10.92 10.79 9.40
N ASN A 73 11.79 10.96 10.37
CA ASN A 73 12.85 11.98 10.30
C ASN A 73 14.09 11.49 9.55
N ASP A 74 14.14 10.22 9.19
CA ASP A 74 15.27 9.65 8.45
C ASP A 74 14.79 9.23 7.06
N PRO A 75 15.13 10.01 6.01
CA PRO A 75 14.67 9.68 4.65
C PRO A 75 15.17 8.32 4.15
N GLU A 76 16.22 7.78 4.76
CA GLU A 76 16.77 6.49 4.36
C GLU A 76 16.19 5.33 5.14
N SER A 77 15.30 5.57 6.09
CA SER A 77 14.75 4.48 6.89
C SER A 77 13.91 3.56 6.02
N ARG A 78 14.08 2.25 6.24
CA ARG A 78 13.33 1.22 5.49
C ARG A 78 12.92 0.14 6.45
N PRO A 79 11.80 0.32 7.17
CA PRO A 79 11.33 -0.72 8.09
C PRO A 79 11.14 -2.02 7.35
N GLU A 80 11.66 -3.09 7.90
CA GLU A 80 11.63 -4.39 7.24
C GLU A 80 10.21 -4.96 7.22
N ILE A 81 9.84 -5.60 6.11
CA ILE A 81 8.51 -6.23 5.98
C ILE A 81 8.64 -7.73 5.87
N GLN A 82 7.58 -8.42 6.27
CA GLN A 82 7.49 -9.87 6.10
C GLN A 82 7.27 -10.20 4.63
N ALA A 83 7.56 -11.44 4.24
CA ALA A 83 7.32 -11.90 2.88
C ALA A 83 5.86 -11.65 2.49
N LEU A 84 5.65 -11.20 1.26
CA LEU A 84 4.32 -10.92 0.77
C LEU A 84 3.57 -12.21 0.46
N ASP A 85 2.26 -12.20 0.67
CA ASP A 85 1.41 -13.35 0.38
C ASP A 85 1.11 -13.51 -1.11
N HIS A 86 1.42 -12.49 -1.90
CA HIS A 86 1.08 -12.47 -3.32
C HIS A 86 2.30 -12.14 -4.16
N ASP A 87 2.34 -12.71 -5.36
CA ASP A 87 3.40 -12.45 -6.33
C ASP A 87 3.05 -11.19 -7.11
N ILE A 88 3.78 -10.12 -6.87
CA ILE A 88 3.51 -8.82 -7.48
C ILE A 88 3.54 -8.90 -9.01
N SER A 89 4.38 -9.76 -9.57
CA SER A 89 4.53 -9.83 -11.03
C SER A 89 3.22 -10.21 -11.74
N GLY A 90 2.29 -10.85 -11.05
CA GLY A 90 1.02 -11.27 -11.64
C GLY A 90 -0.04 -10.18 -11.75
N TYR A 91 0.25 -8.96 -11.31
CA TYR A 91 -0.74 -7.89 -11.26
C TYR A 91 -0.36 -6.76 -12.21
N GLU A 92 -1.37 -6.19 -12.85
CA GLU A 92 -1.17 -5.04 -13.75
C GLU A 92 -1.50 -3.73 -13.07
N GLU A 93 -2.35 -3.78 -12.07
CA GLU A 93 -2.79 -2.58 -11.37
C GLU A 93 -2.71 -2.83 -9.86
N ILE A 94 -2.12 -1.88 -9.15
CA ILE A 94 -1.91 -2.03 -7.70
C ILE A 94 -2.37 -0.77 -7.00
N HIS A 95 -3.27 -0.95 -6.02
CA HIS A 95 -3.67 0.13 -5.14
C HIS A 95 -2.91 -0.06 -3.84
N ILE A 96 -2.22 0.99 -3.40
CA ILE A 96 -1.39 0.93 -2.19
C ILE A 96 -1.97 1.87 -1.16
N GLY A 97 -2.32 1.33 0.00
CA GLY A 97 -2.97 2.07 1.06
C GLY A 97 -2.12 2.22 2.30
N PHE A 98 -2.26 3.34 3.00
CA PHE A 98 -1.47 3.63 4.19
C PHE A 98 -2.11 4.77 5.01
N PRO A 99 -1.80 4.85 6.30
CA PRO A 99 -2.16 6.04 7.07
C PRO A 99 -1.19 7.17 6.75
N ILE A 100 -1.68 8.41 6.76
CA ILE A 100 -0.80 9.56 6.56
C ILE A 100 0.01 9.79 7.84
N TRP A 101 1.33 9.79 7.72
CA TRP A 101 2.27 10.09 8.80
C TRP A 101 3.09 11.31 8.37
N TRP A 102 3.09 12.35 9.21
CA TRP A 102 3.85 13.59 8.91
C TRP A 102 3.53 14.10 7.50
N TYR A 103 2.23 14.08 7.13
CA TYR A 103 1.69 14.59 5.86
C TYR A 103 2.11 13.78 4.63
N THR A 104 2.75 12.64 4.80
CA THR A 104 3.20 11.82 3.68
C THR A 104 3.01 10.33 4.00
N ALA A 105 3.57 9.45 3.18
CA ALA A 105 3.46 8.00 3.38
C ALA A 105 4.51 7.54 4.39
N PRO A 106 4.18 6.56 5.26
CA PRO A 106 5.19 5.94 6.11
C PRO A 106 6.28 5.27 5.26
N HIS A 107 7.51 5.25 5.77
CA HIS A 107 8.63 4.72 4.99
C HIS A 107 8.55 3.21 4.76
N ILE A 108 7.66 2.51 5.45
CA ILE A 108 7.42 1.09 5.14
C ILE A 108 6.84 0.94 3.73
N ILE A 109 6.18 1.97 3.21
CA ILE A 109 5.70 1.96 1.82
C ILE A 109 6.88 2.01 0.85
N ASN A 110 7.94 2.77 1.20
CA ASN A 110 9.16 2.74 0.42
C ASN A 110 9.79 1.34 0.41
N THR A 111 9.80 0.68 1.57
CA THR A 111 10.28 -0.69 1.65
C THR A 111 9.50 -1.59 0.69
N PHE A 112 8.17 -1.46 0.68
CA PHE A 112 7.32 -2.25 -0.19
C PHE A 112 7.64 -2.01 -1.66
N LEU A 113 7.74 -0.73 -2.07
CA LEU A 113 8.01 -0.38 -3.47
C LEU A 113 9.39 -0.84 -3.92
N GLU A 114 10.33 -1.01 -2.98
CA GLU A 114 11.67 -1.48 -3.30
C GLU A 114 11.80 -2.99 -3.19
N SER A 115 10.75 -3.68 -2.75
CA SER A 115 10.80 -5.13 -2.50
C SER A 115 10.51 -5.96 -3.75
N ALA A 116 10.03 -5.34 -4.83
CA ALA A 116 9.66 -6.05 -6.05
C ALA A 116 9.74 -5.09 -7.23
N ASP A 117 9.55 -5.60 -8.43
CA ASP A 117 9.58 -4.79 -9.65
C ASP A 117 8.16 -4.30 -9.96
N PHE A 118 7.94 -3.01 -9.83
CA PHE A 118 6.65 -2.38 -10.10
C PHE A 118 6.61 -1.65 -11.45
N THR A 119 7.66 -1.73 -12.26
CA THR A 119 7.67 -1.05 -13.55
C THR A 119 6.60 -1.62 -14.47
N GLY A 120 5.97 -0.76 -15.24
CA GLY A 120 4.92 -1.15 -16.18
C GLY A 120 3.55 -1.36 -15.56
N LYS A 121 3.43 -1.20 -14.23
CA LYS A 121 2.16 -1.38 -13.54
C LYS A 121 1.54 -0.02 -13.24
N LYS A 122 0.21 0.03 -13.23
CA LYS A 122 -0.49 1.24 -12.81
C LYS A 122 -0.63 1.24 -11.31
N ILE A 123 -0.14 2.28 -10.66
CA ILE A 123 -0.15 2.39 -9.20
C ILE A 123 -1.07 3.51 -8.79
N HIS A 124 -2.01 3.19 -7.91
CA HIS A 124 -2.93 4.15 -7.32
C HIS A 124 -2.72 4.15 -5.82
N LEU A 125 -2.66 5.32 -5.21
CA LEU A 125 -2.47 5.43 -3.77
C LEU A 125 -3.80 5.77 -3.11
N PHE A 126 -4.02 5.25 -1.92
CA PHE A 126 -5.12 5.70 -1.09
C PHE A 126 -4.62 5.81 0.35
N ALA A 127 -5.25 6.69 1.12
CA ALA A 127 -4.78 6.92 2.47
C ALA A 127 -5.93 7.18 3.41
N THR A 128 -5.66 6.96 4.69
CA THR A 128 -6.57 7.31 5.78
C THR A 128 -5.88 8.35 6.65
N SER A 129 -6.66 9.27 7.21
CA SER A 129 -6.12 10.32 8.04
C SER A 129 -7.23 11.01 8.82
N GLY A 130 -6.87 11.61 9.94
CA GLY A 130 -7.79 12.42 10.70
C GLY A 130 -8.00 13.82 10.11
N GLY A 131 -7.14 14.28 9.21
CA GLY A 131 -7.27 15.63 8.68
C GLY A 131 -6.40 15.95 7.49
N SER A 132 -5.25 15.26 7.34
CA SER A 132 -4.33 15.57 6.25
C SER A 132 -4.78 14.91 4.95
N GLY A 133 -4.38 15.49 3.82
CA GLY A 133 -4.64 14.92 2.51
C GLY A 133 -3.50 14.04 2.03
N ILE A 134 -3.64 13.51 0.82
CA ILE A 134 -2.69 12.56 0.25
C ILE A 134 -1.74 13.19 -0.78
N ASP A 135 -1.97 14.45 -1.15
CA ASP A 135 -1.23 15.06 -2.26
C ASP A 135 0.28 15.03 -2.07
N ARG A 136 0.75 15.27 -0.85
CA ARG A 136 2.17 15.27 -0.59
C ARG A 136 2.77 13.87 -0.73
N ALA A 137 2.03 12.84 -0.31
CA ALA A 137 2.51 11.46 -0.45
C ALA A 137 2.65 11.09 -1.93
N VAL A 138 1.68 11.47 -2.75
CA VAL A 138 1.76 11.23 -4.20
C VAL A 138 2.98 11.93 -4.78
N LYS A 139 3.18 13.19 -4.42
CA LYS A 139 4.31 13.97 -4.91
C LYS A 139 5.64 13.37 -4.48
N ASP A 140 5.75 13.01 -3.20
CA ASP A 140 7.00 12.47 -2.66
C ASP A 140 7.36 11.14 -3.33
N LEU A 141 6.40 10.23 -3.43
CA LEU A 141 6.67 8.91 -4.01
C LEU A 141 6.94 9.01 -5.50
N SER A 142 6.21 9.89 -6.21
CA SER A 142 6.44 10.08 -7.65
C SER A 142 7.84 10.65 -7.91
N ALA A 143 8.32 11.53 -7.02
CA ALA A 143 9.65 12.10 -7.17
C ALA A 143 10.76 11.10 -6.84
N GLN A 144 10.50 10.20 -5.88
CA GLN A 144 11.48 9.20 -5.47
C GLN A 144 11.58 8.03 -6.46
N TYR A 145 10.47 7.67 -7.09
CA TYR A 145 10.40 6.52 -7.98
C TYR A 145 9.92 6.97 -9.36
N THR A 146 10.79 7.70 -10.06
CA THR A 146 10.45 8.32 -11.34
C THR A 146 10.18 7.29 -12.44
N GLU A 147 10.66 6.07 -12.28
CA GLU A 147 10.42 5.00 -13.25
C GLU A 147 9.06 4.32 -13.04
N LEU A 148 8.35 4.61 -11.95
CA LEU A 148 7.06 4.00 -11.67
C LEU A 148 5.92 4.90 -12.12
N ASP A 149 4.81 4.27 -12.52
CA ASP A 149 3.62 4.98 -12.98
C ASP A 149 2.64 5.13 -11.80
N ILE A 150 2.87 6.15 -10.97
CA ILE A 150 1.99 6.47 -9.85
C ILE A 150 0.96 7.46 -10.37
N GLU A 151 -0.26 6.97 -10.62
CA GLU A 151 -1.25 7.75 -11.37
C GLU A 151 -2.03 8.74 -10.52
N ASP A 152 -2.43 8.33 -9.32
CA ASP A 152 -3.24 9.22 -8.51
C ASP A 152 -3.24 8.78 -7.06
N GLY A 153 -3.93 9.56 -6.25
CA GLY A 153 -4.15 9.22 -4.86
C GLY A 153 -5.47 9.79 -4.39
N LYS A 154 -6.11 9.12 -3.43
CA LYS A 154 -7.35 9.62 -2.85
C LYS A 154 -7.43 9.25 -1.38
N MET A 155 -8.20 10.06 -0.64
CA MET A 155 -8.46 9.79 0.76
C MET A 155 -9.69 8.91 0.88
N LEU A 156 -9.62 7.89 1.71
CA LEU A 156 -10.77 7.05 2.03
C LEU A 156 -11.18 7.36 3.47
N ARG A 157 -12.37 7.93 3.65
CA ARG A 157 -12.84 8.39 4.95
C ARG A 157 -14.00 7.54 5.46
#